data_3a5b7732b094cd4fca561470bce74abc
#
_entry.id   3a5b7732b094cd4fca561470bce74abc
#
_cell.length_a   1.000
_cell.length_b   1.000
_cell.length_c   1.000
_cell.angle_alpha   90.00
_cell.angle_beta   90.00
_cell.angle_gamma   90.00
#
_symmetry.space_group_name_H-M   'P 1'
#
loop_
_entity.id
_entity.type
_entity.pdbx_description
1 polymer ?
#
loop_
_entity_poly.entity_id
_entity_poly.type
_entity_poly.pdbx_seq_one_letter_code
_entity_poly.pdbx_strand_id
1 'polypeptide(L)'
;MSNIVITGANQGIGYYFVEQALKVGNKVAVLDMDTGNLERLAQIFPNKLLYYKADVCDEIQIRTAIADIIKIFQRIDIAIHNACLCTFDKEAATDFNIYERVFDVNYYGALRLVKSVLPYMQEQKYGKVIFTSSGVGVTGFIGISPYASSKGAIEALAKCLNLEYASVGVTFHIIHPPLTRTKSAEPLPVPKEFMADPQKVGYGLAKHISSNRFIICHSFLQKIQTIVCYLFPIKMGRLMSKMTSRYINSENQSNLEDK
;
A
#
# COMPACT_ATOMS: atom_id res chain seq x y z
N MET A 1 -5.51 -19.30 -10.61
CA MET A 1 -4.47 -18.40 -11.15
C MET A 1 -5.12 -17.08 -11.49
N SER A 2 -4.52 -15.98 -11.08
CA SER A 2 -5.03 -14.63 -11.33
C SER A 2 -3.99 -13.78 -12.02
N ASN A 3 -4.44 -12.81 -12.84
CA ASN A 3 -3.63 -11.76 -13.42
C ASN A 3 -3.69 -10.54 -12.50
N ILE A 4 -2.57 -10.18 -11.89
CA ILE A 4 -2.45 -9.16 -10.86
C ILE A 4 -1.66 -7.98 -11.39
N VAL A 5 -2.16 -6.76 -11.18
CA VAL A 5 -1.40 -5.53 -11.37
C VAL A 5 -1.13 -4.92 -9.99
N ILE A 6 0.08 -4.45 -9.75
CA ILE A 6 0.45 -3.81 -8.49
C ILE A 6 1.37 -2.61 -8.72
N THR A 7 1.12 -1.49 -8.04
CA THR A 7 2.02 -0.33 -8.03
C THR A 7 2.94 -0.36 -6.81
N GLY A 8 4.16 0.17 -6.93
CA GLY A 8 5.09 0.32 -5.81
C GLY A 8 5.56 -1.02 -5.24
N ALA A 9 6.04 -1.92 -6.08
CA ALA A 9 6.40 -3.27 -5.67
C ALA A 9 7.84 -3.70 -6.04
N ASN A 10 8.72 -2.76 -6.38
CA ASN A 10 10.14 -3.05 -6.57
C ASN A 10 10.88 -3.36 -5.24
N GLN A 11 10.28 -3.01 -4.09
CA GLN A 11 10.88 -3.23 -2.76
C GLN A 11 9.82 -3.42 -1.66
N GLY A 12 10.28 -3.75 -0.45
CA GLY A 12 9.44 -3.82 0.75
C GLY A 12 8.32 -4.85 0.66
N ILE A 13 7.16 -4.52 1.21
CA ILE A 13 5.99 -5.42 1.26
C ILE A 13 5.57 -5.85 -0.15
N GLY A 14 5.53 -4.91 -1.09
CA GLY A 14 5.12 -5.16 -2.48
C GLY A 14 5.99 -6.19 -3.18
N TYR A 15 7.31 -6.10 -3.03
CA TYR A 15 8.26 -7.05 -3.63
C TYR A 15 8.00 -8.48 -3.16
N TYR A 16 7.89 -8.69 -1.86
CA TYR A 16 7.63 -10.02 -1.31
C TYR A 16 6.22 -10.53 -1.60
N PHE A 17 5.25 -9.61 -1.71
CA PHE A 17 3.92 -9.97 -2.22
C PHE A 17 4.02 -10.53 -3.65
N VAL A 18 4.73 -9.84 -4.55
CA VAL A 18 4.92 -10.25 -5.96
C VAL A 18 5.64 -11.59 -6.02
N GLU A 19 6.75 -11.74 -5.29
CA GLU A 19 7.50 -12.99 -5.25
C GLU A 19 6.62 -14.19 -4.85
N GLN A 20 5.82 -14.03 -3.80
CA GLN A 20 4.93 -15.10 -3.34
C GLN A 20 3.77 -15.35 -4.32
N ALA A 21 3.20 -14.29 -4.91
CA ALA A 21 2.13 -14.41 -5.91
C ALA A 21 2.61 -15.21 -7.15
N LEU A 22 3.85 -14.97 -7.60
CA LEU A 22 4.47 -15.71 -8.70
C LEU A 22 4.73 -17.18 -8.33
N LYS A 23 5.24 -17.45 -7.11
CA LYS A 23 5.48 -18.82 -6.60
C LYS A 23 4.21 -19.67 -6.58
N VAL A 24 3.06 -19.08 -6.29
CA VAL A 24 1.77 -19.80 -6.30
C VAL A 24 1.08 -19.80 -7.67
N GLY A 25 1.79 -19.34 -8.71
CA GLY A 25 1.39 -19.52 -10.11
C GLY A 25 0.61 -18.36 -10.73
N ASN A 26 0.41 -17.24 -10.03
CA ASN A 26 -0.20 -16.05 -10.63
C ASN A 26 0.72 -15.39 -11.67
N LYS A 27 0.12 -14.61 -12.58
CA LYS A 27 0.84 -13.65 -13.41
C LYS A 27 0.76 -12.27 -12.73
N VAL A 28 1.87 -11.55 -12.71
CA VAL A 28 1.94 -10.25 -12.05
C VAL A 28 2.54 -9.21 -13.00
N ALA A 29 1.95 -8.03 -13.03
CA ALA A 29 2.53 -6.85 -13.66
C ALA A 29 2.78 -5.79 -12.59
N VAL A 30 3.99 -5.27 -12.52
CA VAL A 30 4.42 -4.26 -11.55
C VAL A 30 4.63 -2.93 -12.26
N LEU A 31 4.11 -1.86 -11.67
CA LEU A 31 4.39 -0.49 -12.06
C LEU A 31 5.16 0.17 -10.90
N ASP A 32 6.38 0.60 -11.15
CA ASP A 32 7.24 1.26 -10.15
C ASP A 32 8.15 2.30 -10.81
N MET A 33 8.53 3.32 -10.08
CA MET A 33 9.51 4.32 -10.57
C MET A 33 10.91 3.72 -10.73
N ASP A 34 11.21 2.65 -9.97
CA ASP A 34 12.42 1.85 -10.05
C ASP A 34 12.06 0.37 -10.26
N THR A 35 12.76 -0.32 -11.16
CA THR A 35 12.49 -1.71 -11.53
C THR A 35 13.66 -2.65 -11.31
N GLY A 36 14.79 -2.17 -10.78
CA GLY A 36 16.04 -2.93 -10.72
C GLY A 36 15.95 -4.27 -9.99
N ASN A 37 15.17 -4.36 -8.89
CA ASN A 37 14.99 -5.63 -8.18
C ASN A 37 14.07 -6.61 -8.91
N LEU A 38 13.21 -6.12 -9.80
CA LEU A 38 12.25 -6.95 -10.55
C LEU A 38 12.91 -7.71 -11.70
N GLU A 39 14.02 -7.20 -12.24
CA GLU A 39 14.76 -7.85 -13.33
C GLU A 39 15.21 -9.27 -12.93
N ARG A 40 15.80 -9.41 -11.74
CA ARG A 40 16.19 -10.72 -11.21
C ARG A 40 14.97 -11.64 -11.01
N LEU A 41 13.87 -11.08 -10.53
CA LEU A 41 12.66 -11.86 -10.30
C LEU A 41 12.03 -12.32 -11.62
N ALA A 42 12.09 -11.49 -12.67
CA ALA A 42 11.61 -11.84 -14.01
C ALA A 42 12.42 -12.99 -14.65
N GLN A 43 13.72 -13.06 -14.38
CA GLN A 43 14.56 -14.20 -14.82
C GLN A 43 14.13 -15.51 -14.15
N ILE A 44 13.71 -15.47 -12.87
CA ILE A 44 13.24 -16.65 -12.13
C ILE A 44 11.85 -17.09 -12.59
N PHE A 45 11.01 -16.14 -12.99
CA PHE A 45 9.62 -16.38 -13.37
C PHE A 45 9.33 -15.87 -14.81
N PRO A 46 9.98 -16.43 -15.83
CA PRO A 46 9.79 -15.97 -17.21
C PRO A 46 8.33 -16.11 -17.63
N ASN A 47 7.83 -15.13 -18.39
CA ASN A 47 6.45 -15.04 -18.90
C ASN A 47 5.35 -14.90 -17.81
N LYS A 48 5.72 -14.77 -16.53
CA LYS A 48 4.77 -14.56 -15.44
C LYS A 48 4.89 -13.18 -14.80
N LEU A 49 6.04 -12.52 -14.90
CA LEU A 49 6.27 -11.17 -14.40
C LEU A 49 6.48 -10.19 -15.56
N LEU A 50 5.64 -9.16 -15.61
CA LEU A 50 5.87 -7.94 -16.38
C LEU A 50 6.26 -6.83 -15.40
N TYR A 51 7.09 -5.89 -15.83
CA TYR A 51 7.39 -4.70 -15.04
C TYR A 51 7.55 -3.48 -15.94
N TYR A 52 7.04 -2.35 -15.46
CA TYR A 52 7.01 -1.09 -16.17
C TYR A 52 7.58 0.00 -15.27
N LYS A 53 8.52 0.76 -15.81
CA LYS A 53 8.97 1.99 -15.14
C LYS A 53 7.88 3.04 -15.33
N ALA A 54 7.17 3.37 -14.24
CA ALA A 54 6.05 4.29 -14.26
C ALA A 54 5.89 5.01 -12.92
N ASP A 55 5.59 6.31 -12.99
CA ASP A 55 5.22 7.11 -11.84
C ASP A 55 3.69 7.10 -11.66
N VAL A 56 3.21 6.79 -10.46
CA VAL A 56 1.77 6.82 -10.13
C VAL A 56 1.17 8.22 -10.19
N CYS A 57 2.01 9.26 -10.17
CA CYS A 57 1.62 10.65 -10.36
C CYS A 57 1.39 11.02 -11.84
N ASP A 58 1.81 10.19 -12.78
CA ASP A 58 1.64 10.38 -14.22
C ASP A 58 0.51 9.49 -14.76
N GLU A 59 -0.63 10.10 -15.08
CA GLU A 59 -1.80 9.37 -15.61
C GLU A 59 -1.51 8.69 -16.94
N ILE A 60 -0.70 9.30 -17.80
CA ILE A 60 -0.40 8.77 -19.15
C ILE A 60 0.44 7.50 -19.02
N GLN A 61 1.46 7.51 -18.17
CA GLN A 61 2.30 6.33 -17.91
C GLN A 61 1.47 5.17 -17.38
N ILE A 62 0.62 5.41 -16.37
CA ILE A 62 -0.25 4.37 -15.79
C ILE A 62 -1.20 3.81 -16.86
N ARG A 63 -1.91 4.67 -17.60
CA ARG A 63 -2.86 4.24 -18.61
C ARG A 63 -2.19 3.45 -19.73
N THR A 64 -1.01 3.89 -20.19
CA THR A 64 -0.24 3.21 -21.24
C THR A 64 0.21 1.82 -20.77
N ALA A 65 0.76 1.71 -19.55
CA ALA A 65 1.17 0.43 -18.98
C ALA A 65 -0.02 -0.54 -18.82
N ILE A 66 -1.17 -0.06 -18.33
CA ILE A 66 -2.38 -0.89 -18.20
C ILE A 66 -2.89 -1.38 -19.54
N ALA A 67 -2.92 -0.52 -20.58
CA ALA A 67 -3.33 -0.91 -21.93
C ALA A 67 -2.40 -2.00 -22.50
N ASP A 68 -1.10 -1.91 -22.25
CA ASP A 68 -0.15 -2.93 -22.69
C ASP A 68 -0.29 -4.25 -21.90
N ILE A 69 -0.47 -4.17 -20.58
CA ILE A 69 -0.75 -5.35 -19.74
C ILE A 69 -2.00 -6.09 -20.22
N ILE A 70 -3.07 -5.38 -20.58
CA ILE A 70 -4.29 -5.99 -21.11
C ILE A 70 -4.03 -6.72 -22.42
N LYS A 71 -3.19 -6.18 -23.32
CA LYS A 71 -2.83 -6.88 -24.58
C LYS A 71 -2.13 -8.21 -24.31
N ILE A 72 -1.27 -8.26 -23.26
CA ILE A 72 -0.47 -9.45 -22.92
C ILE A 72 -1.24 -10.44 -22.06
N PHE A 73 -1.90 -9.96 -21.00
CA PHE A 73 -2.61 -10.81 -20.04
C PHE A 73 -4.05 -11.13 -20.45
N GLN A 74 -4.62 -10.39 -21.41
CA GLN A 74 -6.01 -10.45 -21.91
C GLN A 74 -7.07 -10.04 -20.86
N ARG A 75 -6.73 -10.00 -19.57
CA ARG A 75 -7.61 -9.58 -18.48
C ARG A 75 -6.79 -9.18 -17.25
N ILE A 76 -7.38 -8.38 -16.39
CA ILE A 76 -6.84 -8.06 -15.06
C ILE A 76 -7.87 -8.51 -14.02
N ASP A 77 -7.47 -9.44 -13.14
CA ASP A 77 -8.34 -9.96 -12.09
C ASP A 77 -8.25 -9.13 -10.81
N ILE A 78 -7.04 -8.68 -10.48
CA ILE A 78 -6.74 -7.94 -9.25
C ILE A 78 -5.85 -6.75 -9.59
N ALA A 79 -6.22 -5.56 -9.13
CA ALA A 79 -5.38 -4.36 -9.21
C ALA A 79 -5.09 -3.85 -7.79
N ILE A 80 -3.82 -3.60 -7.47
CA ILE A 80 -3.37 -3.22 -6.13
C ILE A 80 -2.62 -1.90 -6.21
N HIS A 81 -3.12 -0.86 -5.54
CA HIS A 81 -2.34 0.34 -5.30
C HIS A 81 -1.57 0.19 -3.99
N ASN A 82 -0.25 -0.03 -4.11
CA ASN A 82 0.65 -0.19 -2.98
C ASN A 82 1.73 0.89 -2.92
N ALA A 83 1.96 1.63 -4.00
CA ALA A 83 2.85 2.79 -3.98
C ALA A 83 2.44 3.77 -2.88
N CYS A 84 3.40 4.26 -2.10
CA CYS A 84 3.10 5.23 -1.06
C CYS A 84 4.31 6.11 -0.74
N LEU A 85 3.99 7.35 -0.34
CA LEU A 85 4.91 8.29 0.27
C LEU A 85 4.48 8.49 1.73
N CYS A 86 5.41 8.25 2.66
CA CYS A 86 5.23 8.51 4.09
C CYS A 86 6.22 9.59 4.51
N THR A 87 5.74 10.56 5.26
CA THR A 87 6.54 11.65 5.83
C THR A 87 6.32 11.69 7.33
N PHE A 88 7.29 12.22 8.06
CA PHE A 88 7.17 12.46 9.50
C PHE A 88 7.67 13.84 9.82
N ASP A 89 6.75 14.74 10.22
CA ASP A 89 7.05 16.09 10.68
C ASP A 89 5.90 16.63 11.53
N LYS A 90 6.21 17.54 12.49
CA LYS A 90 5.15 18.22 13.23
C LYS A 90 4.37 19.13 12.30
N GLU A 91 3.05 19.22 12.50
CA GLU A 91 2.13 20.02 11.67
C GLU A 91 2.63 21.45 11.45
N ALA A 92 3.10 22.12 12.51
CA ALA A 92 3.62 23.48 12.44
C ALA A 92 4.88 23.66 11.56
N ALA A 93 5.56 22.56 11.23
CA ALA A 93 6.76 22.54 10.37
C ALA A 93 6.49 21.88 9.01
N THR A 94 5.25 21.45 8.74
CA THR A 94 4.89 20.75 7.51
C THR A 94 4.36 21.73 6.48
N ASP A 95 5.09 21.94 5.40
CA ASP A 95 4.65 22.76 4.28
C ASP A 95 3.46 22.14 3.56
N PHE A 96 2.58 22.97 2.99
CA PHE A 96 1.42 22.53 2.26
C PHE A 96 1.77 21.62 1.06
N ASN A 97 2.88 21.88 0.38
CA ASN A 97 3.36 21.07 -0.73
C ASN A 97 3.67 19.61 -0.33
N ILE A 98 3.97 19.35 0.94
CA ILE A 98 4.15 17.97 1.46
C ILE A 98 2.81 17.22 1.43
N TYR A 99 1.71 17.91 1.82
CA TYR A 99 0.36 17.34 1.70
C TYR A 99 0.03 17.03 0.24
N GLU A 100 0.25 17.97 -0.66
CA GLU A 100 0.00 17.77 -2.10
C GLU A 100 0.74 16.56 -2.64
N ARG A 101 2.04 16.43 -2.36
CA ARG A 101 2.86 15.30 -2.81
C ARG A 101 2.40 13.97 -2.21
N VAL A 102 2.10 13.94 -0.92
CA VAL A 102 1.62 12.72 -0.25
C VAL A 102 0.26 12.29 -0.80
N PHE A 103 -0.65 13.23 -1.04
CA PHE A 103 -1.94 12.94 -1.65
C PHE A 103 -1.81 12.54 -3.12
N ASP A 104 -0.90 13.16 -3.86
CA ASP A 104 -0.71 12.83 -5.28
C ASP A 104 -0.24 11.37 -5.46
N VAL A 105 0.71 10.92 -4.64
CA VAL A 105 1.17 9.52 -4.65
C VAL A 105 0.10 8.59 -4.07
N ASN A 106 -0.37 8.86 -2.84
CA ASN A 106 -1.15 7.88 -2.08
C ASN A 106 -2.61 7.79 -2.53
N TYR A 107 -3.25 8.93 -2.80
CA TYR A 107 -4.68 9.03 -3.10
C TYR A 107 -4.94 9.17 -4.60
N TYR A 108 -4.36 10.19 -5.25
CA TYR A 108 -4.59 10.38 -6.68
C TYR A 108 -3.92 9.30 -7.52
N GLY A 109 -2.76 8.77 -7.11
CA GLY A 109 -2.16 7.60 -7.74
C GLY A 109 -3.07 6.37 -7.70
N ALA A 110 -3.74 6.13 -6.55
CA ALA A 110 -4.75 5.09 -6.45
C ALA A 110 -5.93 5.32 -7.41
N LEU A 111 -6.40 6.56 -7.49
CA LEU A 111 -7.52 6.94 -8.36
C LEU A 111 -7.16 6.82 -9.85
N ARG A 112 -5.92 7.18 -10.25
CA ARG A 112 -5.41 6.98 -11.62
C ARG A 112 -5.37 5.50 -11.98
N LEU A 113 -4.89 4.63 -11.07
CA LEU A 113 -4.92 3.19 -11.30
C LEU A 113 -6.37 2.69 -11.47
N VAL A 114 -7.29 3.08 -10.59
CA VAL A 114 -8.71 2.70 -10.68
C VAL A 114 -9.27 3.09 -12.04
N LYS A 115 -9.14 4.36 -12.44
CA LYS A 115 -9.68 4.84 -13.71
C LYS A 115 -9.09 4.13 -14.92
N SER A 116 -7.85 3.62 -14.81
CA SER A 116 -7.19 2.88 -15.89
C SER A 116 -7.64 1.42 -15.99
N VAL A 117 -7.95 0.75 -14.87
CA VAL A 117 -8.34 -0.67 -14.87
C VAL A 117 -9.85 -0.88 -14.91
N LEU A 118 -10.63 0.05 -14.37
CA LEU A 118 -12.07 -0.10 -14.16
C LEU A 118 -12.87 -0.36 -15.45
N PRO A 119 -12.60 0.31 -16.60
CA PRO A 119 -13.32 0.01 -17.84
C PRO A 119 -13.20 -1.46 -18.25
N TYR A 120 -12.00 -2.03 -18.15
CA TYR A 120 -11.75 -3.44 -18.48
C TYR A 120 -12.45 -4.39 -17.49
N MET A 121 -12.40 -4.08 -16.18
CA MET A 121 -13.05 -4.90 -15.15
C MET A 121 -14.58 -4.86 -15.29
N GLN A 122 -15.17 -3.73 -15.68
CA GLN A 122 -16.60 -3.63 -15.96
C GLN A 122 -17.01 -4.46 -17.17
N GLU A 123 -16.25 -4.42 -18.26
CA GLU A 123 -16.47 -5.27 -19.43
C GLU A 123 -16.34 -6.77 -19.08
N GLN A 124 -15.36 -7.13 -18.26
CA GLN A 124 -15.16 -8.48 -17.73
C GLN A 124 -16.30 -8.93 -16.80
N LYS A 125 -17.11 -7.99 -16.26
CA LYS A 125 -18.08 -8.21 -15.16
C LYS A 125 -17.43 -8.87 -13.93
N TYR A 126 -16.16 -8.62 -13.73
CA TYR A 126 -15.35 -9.15 -12.64
C TYR A 126 -14.10 -8.31 -12.44
N GLY A 127 -13.79 -8.01 -11.21
CA GLY A 127 -12.55 -7.35 -10.82
C GLY A 127 -12.46 -7.14 -9.33
N LYS A 128 -11.23 -7.14 -8.82
CA LYS A 128 -10.93 -6.80 -7.43
C LYS A 128 -9.89 -5.68 -7.40
N VAL A 129 -10.25 -4.54 -6.82
CA VAL A 129 -9.31 -3.44 -6.61
C VAL A 129 -8.98 -3.36 -5.12
N ILE A 130 -7.70 -3.22 -4.81
CA ILE A 130 -7.20 -3.24 -3.43
C ILE A 130 -6.30 -2.03 -3.21
N PHE A 131 -6.56 -1.29 -2.13
CA PHE A 131 -5.71 -0.18 -1.72
C PHE A 131 -4.92 -0.55 -0.46
N THR A 132 -3.64 -0.24 -0.46
CA THR A 132 -2.83 -0.34 0.76
C THR A 132 -3.09 0.88 1.63
N SER A 133 -3.92 0.70 2.65
CA SER A 133 -4.15 1.66 3.71
C SER A 133 -3.15 1.47 4.86
N SER A 134 -3.48 1.90 6.04
CA SER A 134 -2.70 1.74 7.27
C SER A 134 -3.60 1.94 8.48
N GLY A 135 -3.30 1.30 9.60
CA GLY A 135 -3.98 1.56 10.86
C GLY A 135 -3.97 3.04 11.26
N VAL A 136 -2.95 3.80 10.84
CA VAL A 136 -2.85 5.24 11.13
C VAL A 136 -3.84 6.09 10.33
N GLY A 137 -4.39 5.60 9.23
CA GLY A 137 -5.51 6.24 8.53
C GLY A 137 -6.79 6.28 9.38
N VAL A 138 -6.88 5.40 10.39
CA VAL A 138 -7.98 5.35 11.36
C VAL A 138 -7.62 6.09 12.65
N THR A 139 -6.40 5.88 13.16
CA THR A 139 -6.02 6.36 14.51
C THR A 139 -5.33 7.72 14.49
N GLY A 140 -4.53 8.01 13.45
CA GLY A 140 -3.55 9.08 13.48
C GLY A 140 -2.53 8.92 14.61
N PHE A 141 -1.48 9.68 14.59
CA PHE A 141 -0.62 10.02 15.74
C PHE A 141 0.23 11.24 15.39
N ILE A 142 1.02 11.76 16.35
CA ILE A 142 1.80 13.00 16.16
C ILE A 142 2.81 12.86 15.01
N GLY A 143 2.97 13.93 14.21
CA GLY A 143 3.99 14.02 13.17
C GLY A 143 3.68 13.28 11.87
N ILE A 144 2.45 12.77 11.67
CA ILE A 144 2.12 11.93 10.51
C ILE A 144 0.88 12.41 9.75
N SER A 145 0.45 13.64 9.97
CA SER A 145 -0.83 14.15 9.46
C SER A 145 -0.99 14.03 7.94
N PRO A 146 -0.02 14.35 7.06
CA PRO A 146 -0.20 14.19 5.62
C PRO A 146 -0.44 12.72 5.22
N TYR A 147 0.37 11.81 5.79
CA TYR A 147 0.24 10.39 5.50
C TYR A 147 -1.05 9.80 6.05
N ALA A 148 -1.36 10.05 7.32
CA ALA A 148 -2.56 9.52 7.97
C ALA A 148 -3.84 9.99 7.27
N SER A 149 -3.94 11.28 6.93
CA SER A 149 -5.09 11.83 6.21
C SER A 149 -5.25 11.21 4.82
N SER A 150 -4.15 11.02 4.06
CA SER A 150 -4.20 10.35 2.76
C SER A 150 -4.70 8.90 2.86
N LYS A 151 -4.30 8.16 3.92
CA LYS A 151 -4.75 6.78 4.15
C LYS A 151 -6.20 6.72 4.62
N GLY A 152 -6.67 7.69 5.40
CA GLY A 152 -8.09 7.85 5.73
C GLY A 152 -8.95 8.15 4.51
N ALA A 153 -8.47 9.03 3.62
CA ALA A 153 -9.15 9.34 2.35
C ALA A 153 -9.29 8.09 1.46
N ILE A 154 -8.25 7.24 1.38
CA ILE A 154 -8.29 5.97 0.64
C ILE A 154 -9.35 5.03 1.19
N GLU A 155 -9.53 4.95 2.51
CA GLU A 155 -10.55 4.10 3.11
C GLU A 155 -11.98 4.57 2.77
N ALA A 156 -12.19 5.88 2.80
CA ALA A 156 -13.46 6.45 2.38
C ALA A 156 -13.75 6.17 0.90
N LEU A 157 -12.75 6.39 0.03
CA LEU A 157 -12.82 6.09 -1.39
C LEU A 157 -13.17 4.61 -1.64
N ALA A 158 -12.46 3.68 -0.98
CA ALA A 158 -12.70 2.25 -1.12
C ALA A 158 -14.14 1.86 -0.77
N LYS A 159 -14.71 2.44 0.29
CA LYS A 159 -16.10 2.19 0.71
C LYS A 159 -17.09 2.67 -0.34
N CYS A 160 -16.94 3.90 -0.84
CA CYS A 160 -17.81 4.48 -1.86
C CYS A 160 -17.78 3.63 -3.14
N LEU A 161 -16.59 3.34 -3.66
CA LEU A 161 -16.44 2.57 -4.88
C LEU A 161 -16.93 1.12 -4.72
N ASN A 162 -16.75 0.51 -3.55
CA ASN A 162 -17.26 -0.84 -3.29
C ASN A 162 -18.78 -0.90 -3.34
N LEU A 163 -19.47 0.12 -2.83
CA LEU A 163 -20.93 0.22 -2.90
C LEU A 163 -21.42 0.52 -4.32
N GLU A 164 -20.71 1.38 -5.04
CA GLU A 164 -21.09 1.83 -6.39
C GLU A 164 -20.93 0.73 -7.44
N TYR A 165 -19.86 -0.07 -7.36
CA TYR A 165 -19.52 -1.04 -8.41
C TYR A 165 -19.82 -2.50 -8.08
N ALA A 166 -20.35 -2.80 -6.89
CA ALA A 166 -20.70 -4.17 -6.50
C ALA A 166 -21.67 -4.84 -7.48
N SER A 167 -22.67 -4.09 -7.99
CA SER A 167 -23.68 -4.60 -8.92
C SER A 167 -23.13 -4.98 -10.30
N VAL A 168 -21.97 -4.45 -10.67
CA VAL A 168 -21.30 -4.77 -11.95
C VAL A 168 -20.15 -5.78 -11.80
N GLY A 169 -20.04 -6.42 -10.63
CA GLY A 169 -19.07 -7.48 -10.38
C GLY A 169 -17.65 -6.99 -10.04
N VAL A 170 -17.47 -5.68 -9.75
CA VAL A 170 -16.19 -5.13 -9.32
C VAL A 170 -16.24 -4.81 -7.83
N THR A 171 -15.26 -5.31 -7.07
CA THR A 171 -15.19 -5.14 -5.62
C THR A 171 -13.96 -4.36 -5.21
N PHE A 172 -14.10 -3.57 -4.16
CA PHE A 172 -13.02 -2.74 -3.62
C PHE A 172 -12.70 -3.15 -2.20
N HIS A 173 -11.42 -3.24 -1.90
CA HIS A 173 -10.88 -3.74 -0.63
C HIS A 173 -9.74 -2.85 -0.15
N ILE A 174 -9.40 -2.97 1.13
CA ILE A 174 -8.22 -2.33 1.70
C ILE A 174 -7.32 -3.37 2.37
N ILE A 175 -6.02 -3.10 2.35
CA ILE A 175 -5.01 -3.84 3.12
C ILE A 175 -4.57 -2.96 4.28
N HIS A 176 -4.49 -3.55 5.47
CA HIS A 176 -3.88 -2.93 6.65
C HIS A 176 -2.60 -3.69 7.02
N PRO A 177 -1.43 -3.32 6.47
CA PRO A 177 -0.17 -3.87 6.95
C PRO A 177 0.14 -3.34 8.37
N PRO A 178 0.85 -4.12 9.21
CA PRO A 178 1.45 -3.57 10.41
C PRO A 178 2.57 -2.59 10.05
N LEU A 179 3.06 -1.84 11.04
CA LEU A 179 4.30 -1.10 10.86
C LEU A 179 5.41 -2.06 10.45
N THR A 180 5.98 -1.84 9.27
CA THR A 180 6.88 -2.80 8.61
C THR A 180 8.18 -2.11 8.25
N ARG A 181 9.30 -2.79 8.44
CA ARG A 181 10.64 -2.31 8.14
C ARG A 181 10.87 -2.19 6.64
N THR A 182 10.50 -1.04 6.08
CA THR A 182 10.62 -0.70 4.66
C THR A 182 11.25 0.67 4.50
N LYS A 183 11.75 0.97 3.30
CA LYS A 183 12.27 2.30 2.97
C LYS A 183 11.22 3.41 3.19
N SER A 184 9.96 3.14 2.89
CA SER A 184 8.87 4.10 3.13
C SER A 184 8.62 4.40 4.62
N ALA A 185 9.06 3.53 5.53
CA ALA A 185 8.93 3.72 6.97
C ALA A 185 10.19 4.35 7.63
N GLU A 186 11.27 4.56 6.87
CA GLU A 186 12.51 5.17 7.40
C GLU A 186 12.31 6.54 8.07
N PRO A 187 11.40 7.43 7.59
CA PRO A 187 11.18 8.70 8.27
C PRO A 187 10.55 8.57 9.65
N LEU A 188 9.99 7.41 10.01
CA LEU A 188 9.27 7.23 11.26
C LEU A 188 10.25 7.01 12.42
N PRO A 189 10.20 7.80 13.50
CA PRO A 189 11.03 7.62 14.68
C PRO A 189 10.47 6.48 15.56
N VAL A 190 10.69 5.26 15.10
CA VAL A 190 10.26 4.02 15.78
C VAL A 190 11.40 3.02 15.71
N PRO A 191 11.77 2.37 16.84
CA PRO A 191 12.81 1.34 16.85
C PRO A 191 12.52 0.23 15.85
N LYS A 192 13.55 -0.19 15.11
CA LYS A 192 13.42 -1.19 14.03
C LYS A 192 12.94 -2.56 14.54
N GLU A 193 13.22 -2.89 15.80
CA GLU A 193 12.78 -4.12 16.48
C GLU A 193 11.26 -4.21 16.66
N PHE A 194 10.56 -3.08 16.67
CA PHE A 194 9.08 -3.04 16.71
C PHE A 194 8.43 -3.09 15.32
N MET A 195 9.26 -3.09 14.28
CA MET A 195 8.77 -3.17 12.89
C MET A 195 8.71 -4.62 12.42
N ALA A 196 7.61 -4.99 11.80
CA ALA A 196 7.43 -6.30 11.21
C ALA A 196 8.40 -6.55 10.04
N ASP A 197 8.72 -7.81 9.79
CA ASP A 197 9.50 -8.25 8.64
C ASP A 197 8.69 -8.10 7.35
N PRO A 198 9.17 -7.35 6.34
CA PRO A 198 8.45 -7.14 5.08
C PRO A 198 8.17 -8.44 4.31
N GLN A 199 9.04 -9.45 4.42
CA GLN A 199 8.84 -10.75 3.78
C GLN A 199 7.63 -11.47 4.39
N LYS A 200 7.55 -11.55 5.72
CA LYS A 200 6.42 -12.18 6.42
C LYS A 200 5.11 -11.48 6.08
N VAL A 201 5.12 -10.15 6.03
CA VAL A 201 3.92 -9.36 5.71
C VAL A 201 3.52 -9.57 4.25
N GLY A 202 4.44 -9.42 3.29
CA GLY A 202 4.16 -9.59 1.87
C GLY A 202 3.66 -11.00 1.53
N TYR A 203 4.30 -12.03 2.06
CA TYR A 203 3.87 -13.43 1.89
C TYR A 203 2.49 -13.69 2.49
N GLY A 204 2.24 -13.15 3.70
CA GLY A 204 0.94 -13.27 4.35
C GLY A 204 -0.19 -12.59 3.55
N LEU A 205 0.06 -11.41 3.00
CA LEU A 205 -0.92 -10.72 2.16
C LEU A 205 -1.21 -11.48 0.87
N ALA A 206 -0.19 -12.00 0.19
CA ALA A 206 -0.36 -12.79 -1.02
C ALA A 206 -1.21 -14.06 -0.79
N LYS A 207 -1.08 -14.71 0.37
CA LYS A 207 -1.91 -15.86 0.76
C LYS A 207 -3.39 -15.49 0.95
N HIS A 208 -3.67 -14.26 1.39
CA HIS A 208 -5.02 -13.80 1.71
C HIS A 208 -5.65 -12.91 0.63
N ILE A 209 -4.97 -12.71 -0.52
CA ILE A 209 -5.41 -11.76 -1.56
C ILE A 209 -6.75 -12.13 -2.21
N SER A 210 -7.10 -13.40 -2.21
CA SER A 210 -8.39 -13.90 -2.71
C SER A 210 -9.56 -13.67 -1.75
N SER A 211 -9.29 -13.20 -0.51
CA SER A 211 -10.34 -12.95 0.49
C SER A 211 -11.35 -11.93 -0.01
N ASN A 212 -12.64 -12.21 0.19
CA ASN A 212 -13.74 -11.28 -0.13
C ASN A 212 -14.08 -10.32 1.01
N ARG A 213 -13.28 -10.29 2.09
CA ARG A 213 -13.46 -9.32 3.18
C ARG A 213 -13.04 -7.94 2.72
N PHE A 214 -13.77 -6.91 3.14
CA PHE A 214 -13.42 -5.53 2.81
C PHE A 214 -12.01 -5.17 3.30
N ILE A 215 -11.64 -5.58 4.53
CA ILE A 215 -10.30 -5.40 5.09
C ILE A 215 -9.55 -6.73 5.01
N ILE A 216 -8.40 -6.71 4.34
CA ILE A 216 -7.49 -7.86 4.17
C ILE A 216 -6.27 -7.64 5.07
N CYS A 217 -6.01 -8.58 5.97
CA CYS A 217 -4.85 -8.58 6.88
C CYS A 217 -3.93 -9.74 6.54
N HIS A 218 -2.62 -9.58 6.76
CA HIS A 218 -1.63 -10.62 6.51
C HIS A 218 -1.69 -11.78 7.52
N SER A 219 -2.29 -11.54 8.71
CA SER A 219 -2.37 -12.52 9.79
C SER A 219 -3.60 -12.28 10.68
N PHE A 220 -3.94 -13.27 11.50
CA PHE A 220 -5.03 -13.17 12.46
C PHE A 220 -4.76 -12.13 13.55
N LEU A 221 -3.52 -12.04 14.04
CA LEU A 221 -3.12 -11.04 15.05
C LEU A 221 -3.29 -9.62 14.51
N GLN A 222 -2.87 -9.39 13.27
CA GLN A 222 -3.08 -8.09 12.59
C GLN A 222 -4.56 -7.74 12.47
N LYS A 223 -5.41 -8.72 12.22
CA LYS A 223 -6.86 -8.50 12.17
C LYS A 223 -7.40 -8.01 13.50
N ILE A 224 -6.98 -8.61 14.64
CA ILE A 224 -7.37 -8.16 15.96
C ILE A 224 -6.90 -6.73 16.21
N GLN A 225 -5.63 -6.44 15.93
CA GLN A 225 -5.06 -5.09 16.06
C GLN A 225 -5.86 -4.06 15.24
N THR A 226 -6.20 -4.40 14.01
CA THR A 226 -7.02 -3.53 13.14
C THR A 226 -8.39 -3.25 13.78
N ILE A 227 -9.08 -4.27 14.28
CA ILE A 227 -10.37 -4.09 14.96
C ILE A 227 -10.24 -3.15 16.18
N VAL A 228 -9.19 -3.30 16.97
CA VAL A 228 -8.93 -2.43 18.14
C VAL A 228 -8.71 -0.97 17.68
N CYS A 229 -7.98 -0.75 16.60
CA CYS A 229 -7.79 0.60 16.02
C CYS A 229 -9.13 1.24 15.62
N TYR A 230 -10.03 0.49 14.99
CA TYR A 230 -11.37 1.00 14.63
C TYR A 230 -12.28 1.27 15.82
N LEU A 231 -12.21 0.44 16.87
CA LEU A 231 -13.04 0.61 18.06
C LEU A 231 -12.55 1.75 18.97
N PHE A 232 -11.24 1.98 19.03
CA PHE A 232 -10.63 2.94 19.95
C PHE A 232 -9.62 3.87 19.26
N PRO A 233 -10.00 4.58 18.17
CA PRO A 233 -9.05 5.29 17.34
C PRO A 233 -8.21 6.32 18.10
N ILE A 234 -8.84 7.17 18.91
CA ILE A 234 -8.14 8.22 19.66
C ILE A 234 -7.26 7.63 20.78
N LYS A 235 -7.70 6.57 21.46
CA LYS A 235 -6.89 5.92 22.50
C LYS A 235 -5.63 5.30 21.90
N MET A 236 -5.77 4.63 20.75
CA MET A 236 -4.64 4.04 20.04
C MET A 236 -3.69 5.12 19.49
N GLY A 237 -4.21 6.19 18.90
CA GLY A 237 -3.41 7.32 18.45
C GLY A 237 -2.63 7.98 19.61
N ARG A 238 -3.24 8.17 20.77
CA ARG A 238 -2.55 8.68 21.97
C ARG A 238 -1.44 7.73 22.45
N LEU A 239 -1.70 6.42 22.46
CA LEU A 239 -0.70 5.42 22.82
C LEU A 239 0.51 5.48 21.88
N MET A 240 0.27 5.47 20.56
CA MET A 240 1.32 5.57 19.56
C MET A 240 2.09 6.89 19.68
N SER A 241 1.41 8.02 19.87
CA SER A 241 2.04 9.33 20.09
C SER A 241 2.95 9.33 21.31
N LYS A 242 2.51 8.73 22.42
CA LYS A 242 3.32 8.63 23.64
C LYS A 242 4.57 7.77 23.44
N MET A 243 4.45 6.66 22.72
CA MET A 243 5.60 5.79 22.38
C MET A 243 6.59 6.52 21.50
N THR A 244 6.11 7.18 20.44
CA THR A 244 6.93 7.97 19.51
C THR A 244 7.67 9.11 20.24
N SER A 245 6.98 9.88 21.09
CA SER A 245 7.63 10.97 21.84
C SER A 245 8.69 10.46 22.81
N ARG A 246 8.48 9.32 23.46
CA ARG A 246 9.49 8.72 24.34
C ARG A 246 10.75 8.31 23.57
N TYR A 247 10.57 7.71 22.40
CA TYR A 247 11.70 7.30 21.57
C TYR A 247 12.51 8.51 21.08
N ILE A 248 11.85 9.56 20.59
CA ILE A 248 12.53 10.81 20.16
C ILE A 248 13.32 11.41 21.33
N ASN A 249 12.76 11.46 22.53
CA ASN A 249 13.43 12.02 23.70
C ASN A 249 14.64 11.18 24.11
N SER A 250 14.56 9.84 24.04
CA SER A 250 15.70 8.97 24.36
C SER A 250 16.85 9.12 23.35
N GLU A 251 16.57 9.24 22.06
CA GLU A 251 17.60 9.50 21.03
C GLU A 251 18.25 10.87 21.20
N ASN A 252 17.48 11.90 21.57
CA ASN A 252 18.03 13.22 21.81
C ASN A 252 18.95 13.25 23.06
N GLN A 253 18.66 12.46 24.10
CA GLN A 253 19.52 12.34 25.28
C GLN A 253 20.82 11.61 24.97
N SER A 254 20.78 10.48 24.26
CA SER A 254 21.98 9.74 23.87
C SER A 254 22.91 10.57 22.97
N ASN A 255 22.37 11.35 22.05
CA ASN A 255 23.16 12.25 21.18
C ASN A 255 23.78 13.45 21.93
N LEU A 256 23.32 13.78 23.15
CA LEU A 256 23.88 14.81 24.01
C LEU A 256 25.01 14.26 24.92
N GLU A 257 24.93 12.97 25.26
CA GLU A 257 25.94 12.28 26.09
C GLU A 257 27.19 11.87 25.27
N ASP A 258 27.04 11.70 23.94
CA ASP A 258 28.13 11.36 23.00
C ASP A 258 28.91 12.61 22.46
N LYS A 259 28.57 13.82 22.90
CA LYS A 259 29.26 15.09 22.58
C LYS A 259 30.02 15.65 23.75
#